data_56595a7dfc1b48c93fd0affdadf59faa
#
_entry.id   56595a7dfc1b48c93fd0affdadf59faa
#
_cell.length_a   1.000
_cell.length_b   1.000
_cell.length_c   1.000
_cell.angle_alpha   90.00
_cell.angle_beta   90.00
_cell.angle_gamma   90.00
#
_symmetry.space_group_name_H-M   'P 1'
#
loop_
_entity.id
_entity.type
_entity.pdbx_description
1 polymer ?
#
loop_
_entity_poly.entity_id
_entity_poly.type
_entity_poly.pdbx_seq_one_letter_code
_entity_poly.pdbx_strand_id
1 'polypeptide(L)'
;MNLSNLILFLLLVIFGFFFYNNFLKILYKYNPKLLIDAQFSKPQAFHEYPISVAGGTGIFLLFLIVYFNFLFFKNIIFFEYLSICTFIFFLGFFDDVKINIKPKYRLALMIIFLLALTKYNNFYLERTGIEILNYWLENSEIFSLIFICLCFLFVINGSNLIDGYNGLLCLHSLIIFTNLFLINYFNANNDLANLLFFMIIILIIFLSFNFPKAKVFLGDSGSYFLGAFIAISTIKTSIANPSISPFYFCILLFYLFFEVFFSFFRKLAVEKISPIHHDEKHLHMLLYKILLKKNSDKLKSNYYVSLIINLIYLILTIPAIFMMKEGLFCKYYSILFFIIYIFCYRIANNKIKQAT
;
A
#
# COMPACT_ATOMS: atom_id res chain seq x y z
N MET A 1 -18.96 -11.01 -17.88
CA MET A 1 -18.23 -9.75 -18.14
C MET A 1 -18.84 -9.09 -19.36
N ASN A 2 -19.30 -7.84 -19.27
CA ASN A 2 -19.89 -7.14 -20.42
C ASN A 2 -18.80 -6.84 -21.46
N LEU A 3 -19.18 -6.66 -22.74
CA LEU A 3 -18.23 -6.40 -23.85
C LEU A 3 -17.30 -5.22 -23.54
N SER A 4 -17.81 -4.13 -22.94
CA SER A 4 -17.00 -2.97 -22.55
C SER A 4 -15.90 -3.31 -21.51
N ASN A 5 -16.23 -4.16 -20.54
CA ASN A 5 -15.24 -4.62 -19.55
C ASN A 5 -14.20 -5.54 -20.17
N LEU A 6 -14.56 -6.36 -21.17
CA LEU A 6 -13.62 -7.21 -21.92
C LEU A 6 -12.64 -6.35 -22.73
N ILE A 7 -13.16 -5.33 -23.43
CA ILE A 7 -12.33 -4.40 -24.20
C ILE A 7 -11.36 -3.67 -23.27
N LEU A 8 -11.84 -3.15 -22.12
CA LEU A 8 -10.99 -2.50 -21.14
C LEU A 8 -9.88 -3.44 -20.61
N PHE A 9 -10.24 -4.69 -20.29
CA PHE A 9 -9.25 -5.70 -19.87
C PHE A 9 -8.15 -5.89 -20.92
N LEU A 10 -8.53 -6.07 -22.19
CA LEU A 10 -7.56 -6.24 -23.28
C LEU A 10 -6.66 -5.00 -23.46
N LEU A 11 -7.25 -3.81 -23.39
CA LEU A 11 -6.49 -2.55 -23.45
C LEU A 11 -5.47 -2.44 -22.33
N LEU A 12 -5.85 -2.78 -21.09
CA LEU A 12 -4.93 -2.75 -19.95
C LEU A 12 -3.77 -3.72 -20.11
N VAL A 13 -4.06 -4.94 -20.57
CA VAL A 13 -3.02 -5.96 -20.80
C VAL A 13 -2.06 -5.50 -21.90
N ILE A 14 -2.58 -5.11 -23.07
CA ILE A 14 -1.76 -4.68 -24.20
C ILE A 14 -0.92 -3.46 -23.83
N PHE A 15 -1.55 -2.41 -23.29
CA PHE A 15 -0.86 -1.18 -22.93
C PHE A 15 0.15 -1.39 -21.79
N GLY A 16 -0.20 -2.16 -20.76
CA GLY A 16 0.68 -2.44 -19.64
C GLY A 16 1.94 -3.20 -20.05
N PHE A 17 1.80 -4.28 -20.83
CA PHE A 17 2.95 -5.00 -21.36
C PHE A 17 3.77 -4.16 -22.34
N PHE A 18 3.12 -3.35 -23.18
CA PHE A 18 3.81 -2.39 -24.05
C PHE A 18 4.60 -1.37 -23.23
N PHE A 19 3.99 -0.77 -22.20
CA PHE A 19 4.66 0.21 -21.34
C PHE A 19 5.90 -0.38 -20.67
N TYR A 20 5.76 -1.49 -19.95
CA TYR A 20 6.89 -2.06 -19.21
C TYR A 20 7.99 -2.66 -20.11
N ASN A 21 7.68 -3.12 -21.30
CA ASN A 21 8.70 -3.66 -22.23
C ASN A 21 9.40 -2.59 -23.07
N ASN A 22 8.67 -1.57 -23.53
CA ASN A 22 9.17 -0.60 -24.51
C ASN A 22 9.50 0.75 -23.90
N PHE A 23 8.64 1.29 -23.02
CA PHE A 23 8.90 2.58 -22.39
C PHE A 23 10.21 2.58 -21.60
N LEU A 24 10.48 1.52 -20.88
CA LEU A 24 11.74 1.39 -20.13
C LEU A 24 12.96 1.38 -21.06
N LYS A 25 12.90 0.72 -22.22
CA LYS A 25 13.99 0.74 -23.20
C LYS A 25 14.19 2.13 -23.79
N ILE A 26 13.09 2.84 -24.07
CA ILE A 26 13.12 4.21 -24.57
C ILE A 26 13.72 5.15 -23.51
N LEU A 27 13.27 5.03 -22.25
CA LEU A 27 13.78 5.83 -21.14
C LEU A 27 15.30 5.63 -20.97
N TYR A 28 15.78 4.39 -20.97
CA TYR A 28 17.21 4.07 -20.92
C TYR A 28 18.01 4.69 -22.08
N LYS A 29 17.44 4.70 -23.26
CA LYS A 29 18.10 5.24 -24.47
C LYS A 29 18.27 6.76 -24.40
N TYR A 30 17.22 7.49 -23.95
CA TYR A 30 17.22 8.95 -24.01
C TYR A 30 17.66 9.63 -22.72
N ASN A 31 17.39 9.03 -21.54
CA ASN A 31 17.81 9.56 -20.26
C ASN A 31 18.14 8.46 -19.24
N PRO A 32 19.38 7.93 -19.29
CA PRO A 32 19.77 6.80 -18.43
C PRO A 32 19.86 7.11 -16.94
N LYS A 33 19.66 8.37 -16.52
CA LYS A 33 19.68 8.77 -15.11
C LYS A 33 18.30 9.02 -14.53
N LEU A 34 17.28 9.18 -15.37
CA LEU A 34 15.93 9.46 -14.95
C LEU A 34 15.21 8.18 -14.52
N LEU A 35 14.50 8.21 -13.41
CA LEU A 35 13.72 7.08 -12.90
C LEU A 35 14.54 5.76 -12.79
N ILE A 36 15.81 5.86 -12.37
CA ILE A 36 16.69 4.71 -12.22
C ILE A 36 17.28 4.70 -10.82
N ASP A 37 17.14 3.55 -10.14
CA ASP A 37 17.89 3.24 -8.94
C ASP A 37 19.23 2.57 -9.31
N ALA A 38 20.32 3.26 -8.98
CA ALA A 38 21.69 2.77 -9.12
C ALA A 38 22.43 2.85 -7.78
N GLN A 39 21.71 2.93 -6.65
CA GLN A 39 22.30 3.06 -5.31
C GLN A 39 22.58 1.67 -4.71
N PHE A 40 23.68 1.04 -5.14
CA PHE A 40 24.09 -0.30 -4.70
C PHE A 40 24.58 -0.37 -3.25
N SER A 41 24.85 0.76 -2.61
CA SER A 41 25.36 0.85 -1.23
C SER A 41 24.28 0.90 -0.15
N LYS A 42 23.01 1.04 -0.54
CA LYS A 42 21.92 1.02 0.44
C LYS A 42 21.75 -0.37 1.06
N PRO A 43 21.40 -0.48 2.36
CA PRO A 43 21.14 -1.78 3.01
C PRO A 43 20.05 -2.62 2.31
N GLN A 44 19.21 -1.97 1.52
CA GLN A 44 18.10 -2.56 0.75
C GLN A 44 18.47 -2.82 -0.71
N ALA A 45 19.71 -2.54 -1.13
CA ALA A 45 20.14 -2.79 -2.50
C ALA A 45 20.41 -4.29 -2.72
N PHE A 46 19.48 -4.96 -3.37
CA PHE A 46 19.57 -6.39 -3.71
C PHE A 46 19.88 -6.64 -5.18
N HIS A 47 20.03 -5.56 -5.95
CA HIS A 47 20.28 -5.58 -7.38
C HIS A 47 21.72 -5.22 -7.69
N GLU A 48 22.27 -5.86 -8.69
CA GLU A 48 23.63 -5.64 -9.19
C GLU A 48 23.66 -4.75 -10.43
N TYR A 49 22.48 -4.43 -10.97
CA TYR A 49 22.29 -3.61 -12.16
C TYR A 49 21.34 -2.45 -11.86
N PRO A 50 21.47 -1.33 -12.58
CA PRO A 50 20.51 -0.24 -12.49
C PRO A 50 19.11 -0.73 -12.87
N ILE A 51 18.11 -0.52 -11.99
CA ILE A 51 16.72 -0.91 -12.22
C ILE A 51 15.85 0.34 -12.27
N SER A 52 14.89 0.37 -13.21
CA SER A 52 13.96 1.47 -13.32
C SER A 52 12.98 1.49 -12.15
N VAL A 53 12.69 2.68 -11.59
CA VAL A 53 11.66 2.95 -10.57
C VAL A 53 10.36 3.48 -11.20
N ALA A 54 10.12 3.21 -12.48
CA ALA A 54 8.92 3.67 -13.19
C ALA A 54 7.70 2.76 -13.03
N GLY A 55 7.72 1.82 -12.09
CA GLY A 55 6.59 0.90 -11.86
C GLY A 55 5.32 1.62 -11.46
N GLY A 56 5.42 2.56 -10.53
CA GLY A 56 4.31 3.41 -10.11
C GLY A 56 3.75 4.26 -11.24
N THR A 57 4.59 4.79 -12.11
CA THR A 57 4.15 5.54 -13.29
C THR A 57 3.28 4.68 -14.22
N GLY A 58 3.67 3.41 -14.45
CA GLY A 58 2.87 2.48 -15.23
C GLY A 58 1.52 2.16 -14.59
N ILE A 59 1.51 1.88 -13.28
CA ILE A 59 0.27 1.63 -12.53
C ILE A 59 -0.67 2.84 -12.61
N PHE A 60 -0.14 4.05 -12.41
CA PHE A 60 -0.92 5.28 -12.45
C PHE A 60 -1.52 5.55 -13.84
N LEU A 61 -0.76 5.36 -14.92
CA LEU A 61 -1.28 5.50 -16.28
C LEU A 61 -2.38 4.48 -16.60
N LEU A 62 -2.20 3.23 -16.17
CA LEU A 62 -3.23 2.19 -16.33
C LEU A 62 -4.49 2.52 -15.49
N PHE A 63 -4.32 3.04 -14.28
CA PHE A 63 -5.45 3.57 -13.48
C PHE A 63 -6.19 4.69 -14.19
N LEU A 64 -5.50 5.64 -14.81
CA LEU A 64 -6.16 6.71 -15.59
C LEU A 64 -6.99 6.15 -16.75
N ILE A 65 -6.51 5.10 -17.44
CA ILE A 65 -7.30 4.42 -18.49
C ILE A 65 -8.61 3.85 -17.89
N VAL A 66 -8.53 3.20 -16.74
CA VAL A 66 -9.72 2.70 -16.03
C VAL A 66 -10.63 3.84 -15.63
N TYR A 67 -10.10 4.88 -15.01
CA TYR A 67 -10.86 6.04 -14.57
C TYR A 67 -11.64 6.71 -15.71
N PHE A 68 -10.95 7.01 -16.82
CA PHE A 68 -11.60 7.62 -17.98
C PHE A 68 -12.60 6.70 -18.67
N ASN A 69 -12.38 5.38 -18.65
CA ASN A 69 -13.39 4.43 -19.12
C ASN A 69 -14.67 4.50 -18.27
N PHE A 70 -14.55 4.56 -16.95
CA PHE A 70 -15.70 4.72 -16.06
C PHE A 70 -16.41 6.07 -16.28
N LEU A 71 -15.65 7.14 -16.42
CA LEU A 71 -16.19 8.48 -16.66
C LEU A 71 -16.98 8.56 -17.97
N PHE A 72 -16.37 8.16 -19.10
CA PHE A 72 -16.95 8.39 -20.43
C PHE A 72 -17.96 7.33 -20.88
N PHE A 73 -17.78 6.06 -20.46
CA PHE A 73 -18.64 4.97 -20.93
C PHE A 73 -19.66 4.49 -19.90
N LYS A 74 -19.45 4.79 -18.62
CA LYS A 74 -20.38 4.38 -17.55
C LYS A 74 -21.03 5.56 -16.84
N ASN A 75 -20.60 6.79 -17.11
CA ASN A 75 -21.00 8.01 -16.41
C ASN A 75 -20.80 7.92 -14.88
N ILE A 76 -19.76 7.20 -14.45
CA ILE A 76 -19.40 7.03 -13.03
C ILE A 76 -18.20 7.88 -12.74
N ILE A 77 -18.31 8.74 -11.71
CA ILE A 77 -17.24 9.65 -11.30
C ILE A 77 -16.70 9.20 -9.97
N PHE A 78 -15.42 8.84 -9.94
CA PHE A 78 -14.66 8.55 -8.73
C PHE A 78 -13.69 9.69 -8.44
N PHE A 79 -14.23 10.90 -8.23
CA PHE A 79 -13.41 12.12 -8.16
C PHE A 79 -12.41 12.11 -7.00
N GLU A 80 -12.77 11.53 -5.85
CA GLU A 80 -11.89 11.36 -4.69
C GLU A 80 -10.66 10.49 -5.02
N TYR A 81 -10.82 9.44 -5.84
CA TYR A 81 -9.69 8.65 -6.31
C TYR A 81 -8.79 9.46 -7.23
N LEU A 82 -9.37 10.17 -8.20
CA LEU A 82 -8.57 10.99 -9.11
C LEU A 82 -7.81 12.06 -8.34
N SER A 83 -8.48 12.84 -7.49
CA SER A 83 -7.88 13.99 -6.82
C SER A 83 -6.81 13.59 -5.80
N ILE A 84 -7.15 12.69 -4.87
CA ILE A 84 -6.24 12.29 -3.79
C ILE A 84 -5.08 11.45 -4.35
N CYS A 85 -5.39 10.40 -5.14
CA CYS A 85 -4.35 9.53 -5.65
C CYS A 85 -3.38 10.23 -6.61
N THR A 86 -3.88 11.16 -7.45
CA THR A 86 -3.01 11.93 -8.35
C THR A 86 -2.06 12.82 -7.57
N PHE A 87 -2.57 13.54 -6.56
CA PHE A 87 -1.71 14.39 -5.74
C PHE A 87 -0.63 13.59 -5.00
N ILE A 88 -1.04 12.51 -4.35
CA ILE A 88 -0.13 11.64 -3.58
C ILE A 88 0.88 10.94 -4.51
N PHE A 89 0.44 10.53 -5.72
CA PHE A 89 1.34 10.00 -6.76
C PHE A 89 2.44 11.01 -7.12
N PHE A 90 2.09 12.27 -7.40
CA PHE A 90 3.09 13.27 -7.78
C PHE A 90 4.07 13.59 -6.67
N LEU A 91 3.66 13.54 -5.40
CA LEU A 91 4.60 13.70 -4.28
C LEU A 91 5.68 12.61 -4.27
N GLY A 92 5.30 11.36 -4.54
CA GLY A 92 6.28 10.28 -4.68
C GLY A 92 7.08 10.36 -5.98
N PHE A 93 6.43 10.79 -7.08
CA PHE A 93 7.08 10.93 -8.38
C PHE A 93 8.22 11.96 -8.36
N PHE A 94 8.08 13.05 -7.61
CA PHE A 94 9.16 14.02 -7.43
C PHE A 94 10.41 13.39 -6.79
N ASP A 95 10.25 12.46 -5.85
CA ASP A 95 11.37 11.72 -5.28
C ASP A 95 11.98 10.75 -6.31
N ASP A 96 11.16 10.03 -7.06
CA ASP A 96 11.62 9.09 -8.09
C ASP A 96 12.45 9.79 -9.20
N VAL A 97 12.07 11.03 -9.55
CA VAL A 97 12.85 11.87 -10.50
C VAL A 97 13.98 12.66 -9.82
N LYS A 98 14.25 12.38 -8.54
CA LYS A 98 15.34 12.98 -7.75
C LYS A 98 15.20 14.50 -7.52
N ILE A 99 13.98 15.00 -7.52
CA ILE A 99 13.66 16.33 -6.97
C ILE A 99 13.61 16.18 -5.45
N ASN A 100 14.73 16.47 -4.79
CA ASN A 100 14.92 16.22 -3.36
C ASN A 100 14.05 17.13 -2.48
N ILE A 101 12.81 16.73 -2.23
CA ILE A 101 11.95 17.35 -1.23
C ILE A 101 12.31 16.76 0.13
N LYS A 102 12.75 17.60 1.07
CA LYS A 102 13.07 17.13 2.43
C LYS A 102 11.86 16.42 3.06
N PRO A 103 12.04 15.28 3.76
CA PRO A 103 10.93 14.46 4.30
C PRO A 103 9.90 15.26 5.14
N LYS A 104 10.36 16.27 5.91
CA LYS A 104 9.48 17.13 6.71
C LYS A 104 8.51 17.98 5.84
N TYR A 105 8.98 18.48 4.70
CA TYR A 105 8.12 19.27 3.80
C TYR A 105 7.17 18.37 3.02
N ARG A 106 7.61 17.17 2.63
CA ARG A 106 6.76 16.17 2.00
C ARG A 106 5.60 15.76 2.93
N LEU A 107 5.90 15.47 4.19
CA LEU A 107 4.88 15.16 5.19
C LEU A 107 3.92 16.34 5.41
N ALA A 108 4.42 17.57 5.50
CA ALA A 108 3.59 18.77 5.64
C ALA A 108 2.66 18.96 4.42
N LEU A 109 3.17 18.77 3.19
CA LEU A 109 2.36 18.82 1.97
C LEU A 109 1.29 17.73 1.97
N MET A 110 1.62 16.48 2.33
CA MET A 110 0.64 15.41 2.47
C MET A 110 -0.49 15.81 3.42
N ILE A 111 -0.17 16.32 4.60
CA ILE A 111 -1.17 16.73 5.61
C ILE A 111 -2.08 17.83 5.05
N ILE A 112 -1.49 18.91 4.53
CA ILE A 112 -2.26 20.06 4.03
C ILE A 112 -3.23 19.63 2.91
N PHE A 113 -2.74 18.86 1.94
CA PHE A 113 -3.56 18.45 0.80
C PHE A 113 -4.57 17.36 1.17
N LEU A 114 -4.21 16.41 2.04
CA LEU A 114 -5.18 15.42 2.53
C LEU A 114 -6.33 16.12 3.28
N LEU A 115 -6.05 17.07 4.17
CA LEU A 115 -7.10 17.82 4.86
C LEU A 115 -7.96 18.61 3.86
N ALA A 116 -7.35 19.29 2.89
CA ALA A 116 -8.08 20.06 1.89
C ALA A 116 -8.94 19.16 0.97
N LEU A 117 -8.38 18.07 0.45
CA LEU A 117 -9.06 17.18 -0.47
C LEU A 117 -10.13 16.32 0.22
N THR A 118 -9.91 15.86 1.45
CA THR A 118 -10.93 15.15 2.21
C THR A 118 -12.12 16.05 2.53
N LYS A 119 -11.88 17.30 2.93
CA LYS A 119 -12.94 18.29 3.14
C LYS A 119 -13.67 18.61 1.84
N TYR A 120 -12.96 18.87 0.76
CA TYR A 120 -13.56 19.20 -0.56
C TYR A 120 -14.45 18.05 -1.09
N ASN A 121 -14.03 16.81 -0.93
CA ASN A 121 -14.78 15.63 -1.35
C ASN A 121 -15.88 15.19 -0.37
N ASN A 122 -16.06 15.88 0.76
CA ASN A 122 -16.91 15.45 1.88
C ASN A 122 -16.65 13.99 2.28
N PHE A 123 -15.37 13.62 2.35
CA PHE A 123 -14.95 12.24 2.53
C PHE A 123 -14.55 12.02 3.98
N TYR A 124 -15.45 11.46 4.77
CA TYR A 124 -15.28 11.27 6.21
C TYR A 124 -15.41 9.80 6.60
N LEU A 125 -14.81 9.44 7.74
CA LEU A 125 -15.01 8.15 8.35
C LEU A 125 -16.23 8.24 9.29
N GLU A 126 -17.23 7.39 9.09
CA GLU A 126 -18.47 7.46 9.86
C GLU A 126 -18.38 6.74 11.20
N ARG A 127 -17.53 5.71 11.32
CA ARG A 127 -17.47 4.86 12.50
C ARG A 127 -16.14 4.12 12.64
N THR A 128 -15.76 3.87 13.91
CA THR A 128 -14.53 3.14 14.28
C THR A 128 -14.81 1.87 15.08
N GLY A 129 -16.05 1.67 15.54
CA GLY A 129 -16.39 0.61 16.49
C GLY A 129 -15.98 0.90 17.93
N ILE A 130 -15.51 2.12 18.24
CA ILE A 130 -15.16 2.61 19.58
C ILE A 130 -16.07 3.81 19.87
N GLU A 131 -16.97 3.69 20.85
CA GLU A 131 -18.02 4.68 21.13
C GLU A 131 -17.49 6.09 21.34
N ILE A 132 -16.43 6.25 22.13
CA ILE A 132 -15.84 7.55 22.40
C ILE A 132 -15.27 8.21 21.13
N LEU A 133 -14.69 7.43 20.21
CA LEU A 133 -14.20 7.96 18.93
C LEU A 133 -15.36 8.30 18.00
N ASN A 134 -16.40 7.46 17.95
CA ASN A 134 -17.60 7.72 17.15
C ASN A 134 -18.29 9.02 17.61
N TYR A 135 -18.40 9.23 18.92
CA TYR A 135 -18.92 10.50 19.46
C TYR A 135 -18.19 11.72 18.92
N TRP A 136 -16.84 11.69 18.92
CA TRP A 136 -16.04 12.81 18.40
C TRP A 136 -16.10 12.93 16.87
N LEU A 137 -16.20 11.81 16.15
CA LEU A 137 -16.37 11.82 14.68
C LEU A 137 -17.68 12.49 14.27
N GLU A 138 -18.76 12.26 15.01
CA GLU A 138 -20.08 12.82 14.73
C GLU A 138 -20.21 14.28 15.15
N ASN A 139 -19.57 14.68 16.28
CA ASN A 139 -19.78 15.99 16.89
C ASN A 139 -18.70 17.02 16.60
N SER A 140 -17.59 16.64 15.93
CA SER A 140 -16.48 17.55 15.62
C SER A 140 -15.92 17.30 14.22
N GLU A 141 -16.23 18.20 13.28
CA GLU A 141 -15.67 18.15 11.91
C GLU A 141 -14.14 18.21 11.93
N ILE A 142 -13.55 19.03 12.82
CA ILE A 142 -12.09 19.14 12.94
C ILE A 142 -11.48 17.82 13.36
N PHE A 143 -12.07 17.16 14.37
CA PHE A 143 -11.61 15.85 14.81
C PHE A 143 -11.72 14.82 13.68
N SER A 144 -12.84 14.79 12.97
CA SER A 144 -13.08 13.89 11.83
C SER A 144 -12.04 14.08 10.73
N LEU A 145 -11.73 15.33 10.37
CA LEU A 145 -10.70 15.66 9.36
C LEU A 145 -9.31 15.22 9.81
N ILE A 146 -8.93 15.51 11.06
CA ILE A 146 -7.62 15.10 11.59
C ILE A 146 -7.53 13.57 11.64
N PHE A 147 -8.58 12.90 12.10
CA PHE A 147 -8.60 11.45 12.25
C PHE A 147 -8.46 10.73 10.90
N ILE A 148 -9.23 11.14 9.88
CA ILE A 148 -9.13 10.56 8.55
C ILE A 148 -7.77 10.86 7.90
N CYS A 149 -7.24 12.07 8.10
CA CYS A 149 -5.89 12.42 7.62
C CYS A 149 -4.84 11.49 8.24
N LEU A 150 -4.91 11.21 9.53
CA LEU A 150 -4.02 10.25 10.19
C LEU A 150 -4.16 8.84 9.62
N CYS A 151 -5.39 8.37 9.36
CA CYS A 151 -5.63 7.08 8.71
C CYS A 151 -4.93 7.00 7.35
N PHE A 152 -5.07 8.03 6.51
CA PHE A 152 -4.37 8.12 5.23
C PHE A 152 -2.85 8.09 5.41
N LEU A 153 -2.32 8.92 6.30
CA LEU A 153 -0.87 9.03 6.53
C LEU A 153 -0.27 7.69 6.98
N PHE A 154 -0.94 6.96 7.88
CA PHE A 154 -0.45 5.66 8.31
C PHE A 154 -0.43 4.64 7.17
N VAL A 155 -1.47 4.59 6.34
CA VAL A 155 -1.54 3.64 5.23
C VAL A 155 -0.57 4.02 4.11
N ILE A 156 -0.47 5.29 3.74
CA ILE A 156 0.44 5.77 2.68
C ILE A 156 1.91 5.56 3.09
N ASN A 157 2.29 6.01 4.29
CA ASN A 157 3.66 5.82 4.76
C ASN A 157 3.98 4.35 5.04
N GLY A 158 3.00 3.56 5.51
CA GLY A 158 3.15 2.12 5.67
C GLY A 158 3.39 1.40 4.37
N SER A 159 2.66 1.76 3.31
CA SER A 159 2.87 1.24 1.97
C SER A 159 4.28 1.55 1.46
N ASN A 160 4.75 2.78 1.62
CA ASN A 160 6.11 3.15 1.23
C ASN A 160 7.17 2.41 2.07
N LEU A 161 6.92 2.24 3.36
CA LEU A 161 7.85 1.58 4.27
C LEU A 161 8.05 0.09 3.96
N ILE A 162 7.00 -0.62 3.55
CA ILE A 162 7.10 -2.04 3.21
C ILE A 162 7.54 -2.28 1.76
N ASP A 163 7.61 -1.27 0.90
CA ASP A 163 8.06 -1.40 -0.50
C ASP A 163 9.59 -1.56 -0.62
N GLY A 164 10.17 -2.41 0.23
CA GLY A 164 11.61 -2.67 0.24
C GLY A 164 12.04 -3.97 -0.44
N TYR A 165 11.11 -4.85 -0.81
CA TYR A 165 11.39 -6.19 -1.36
C TYR A 165 10.50 -6.50 -2.56
N ASN A 166 11.05 -7.26 -3.53
CA ASN A 166 10.34 -7.61 -4.75
C ASN A 166 8.98 -8.25 -4.45
N GLY A 167 7.92 -7.62 -4.91
CA GLY A 167 6.54 -8.08 -4.74
C GLY A 167 5.93 -7.88 -3.35
N LEU A 168 6.65 -7.40 -2.33
CA LEU A 168 6.11 -7.35 -0.96
C LEU A 168 4.85 -6.49 -0.88
N LEU A 169 4.92 -5.22 -1.24
CA LEU A 169 3.77 -4.32 -1.23
C LEU A 169 2.72 -4.74 -2.28
N CYS A 170 3.15 -5.16 -3.48
CA CYS A 170 2.24 -5.54 -4.54
C CYS A 170 1.37 -6.75 -4.16
N LEU A 171 1.96 -7.83 -3.64
CA LEU A 171 1.23 -9.01 -3.15
C LEU A 171 0.33 -8.65 -1.97
N HIS A 172 0.80 -7.79 -1.06
CA HIS A 172 0.01 -7.30 0.07
C HIS A 172 -1.22 -6.53 -0.40
N SER A 173 -1.04 -5.62 -1.35
CA SER A 173 -2.13 -4.86 -1.98
C SER A 173 -3.11 -5.77 -2.73
N LEU A 174 -2.63 -6.83 -3.41
CA LEU A 174 -3.49 -7.82 -4.06
C LEU A 174 -4.41 -8.53 -3.05
N ILE A 175 -3.88 -8.91 -1.87
CA ILE A 175 -4.69 -9.53 -0.81
C ILE A 175 -5.76 -8.54 -0.35
N ILE A 176 -5.41 -7.28 -0.09
CA ILE A 176 -6.34 -6.25 0.35
C ILE A 176 -7.41 -6.01 -0.71
N PHE A 177 -7.03 -5.76 -1.97
CA PHE A 177 -7.99 -5.47 -3.04
C PHE A 177 -8.89 -6.66 -3.35
N THR A 178 -8.40 -7.90 -3.26
CA THR A 178 -9.23 -9.10 -3.43
C THR A 178 -10.29 -9.19 -2.34
N ASN A 179 -9.94 -8.91 -1.08
CA ASN A 179 -10.91 -8.89 0.01
C ASN A 179 -11.97 -7.79 -0.19
N LEU A 180 -11.54 -6.56 -0.50
CA LEU A 180 -12.46 -5.46 -0.75
C LEU A 180 -13.34 -5.71 -1.99
N PHE A 181 -12.77 -6.30 -3.05
CA PHE A 181 -13.52 -6.72 -4.25
C PHE A 181 -14.62 -7.71 -3.90
N LEU A 182 -14.30 -8.78 -3.18
CA LEU A 182 -15.27 -9.81 -2.81
C LEU A 182 -16.40 -9.23 -1.96
N ILE A 183 -16.08 -8.39 -0.97
CA ILE A 183 -17.08 -7.72 -0.13
C ILE A 183 -18.06 -6.91 -1.00
N ASN A 184 -17.54 -6.05 -1.88
CA ASN A 184 -18.38 -5.19 -2.70
C ASN A 184 -19.16 -5.99 -3.76
N TYR A 185 -18.56 -7.02 -4.33
CA TYR A 185 -19.20 -7.90 -5.31
C TYR A 185 -20.41 -8.65 -4.70
N PHE A 186 -20.24 -9.26 -3.53
CA PHE A 186 -21.32 -10.00 -2.86
C PHE A 186 -22.40 -9.09 -2.25
N ASN A 187 -22.09 -7.82 -2.00
CA ASN A 187 -23.07 -6.84 -1.51
C ASN A 187 -23.62 -5.92 -2.62
N ALA A 188 -23.46 -6.32 -3.90
CA ALA A 188 -23.98 -5.62 -5.08
C ALA A 188 -23.47 -4.17 -5.28
N ASN A 189 -22.34 -3.80 -4.68
CA ASN A 189 -21.65 -2.52 -4.92
C ASN A 189 -20.81 -2.62 -6.20
N ASN A 190 -21.47 -2.84 -7.34
CA ASN A 190 -20.85 -3.26 -8.59
C ASN A 190 -19.78 -2.28 -9.11
N ASP A 191 -19.96 -0.98 -8.92
CA ASP A 191 -19.03 0.02 -9.46
C ASP A 191 -17.69 -0.02 -8.73
N LEU A 192 -17.73 -0.06 -7.40
CA LEU A 192 -16.53 -0.19 -6.58
C LEU A 192 -15.86 -1.56 -6.78
N ALA A 193 -16.67 -2.64 -6.88
CA ALA A 193 -16.16 -3.96 -7.20
C ALA A 193 -15.42 -3.98 -8.55
N ASN A 194 -16.00 -3.40 -9.60
CA ASN A 194 -15.37 -3.31 -10.91
C ASN A 194 -14.07 -2.49 -10.88
N LEU A 195 -14.03 -1.36 -10.15
CA LEU A 195 -12.83 -0.56 -9.99
C LEU A 195 -11.70 -1.37 -9.35
N LEU A 196 -12.01 -2.07 -8.24
CA LEU A 196 -11.06 -2.95 -7.54
C LEU A 196 -10.59 -4.11 -8.40
N PHE A 197 -11.49 -4.73 -9.18
CA PHE A 197 -11.14 -5.79 -10.13
C PHE A 197 -10.10 -5.33 -11.15
N PHE A 198 -10.28 -4.14 -11.74
CA PHE A 198 -9.30 -3.61 -12.69
C PHE A 198 -7.99 -3.24 -12.02
N MET A 199 -8.01 -2.75 -10.77
CA MET A 199 -6.77 -2.52 -10.00
C MET A 199 -6.02 -3.83 -9.72
N ILE A 200 -6.71 -4.93 -9.41
CA ILE A 200 -6.09 -6.25 -9.29
C ILE A 200 -5.39 -6.65 -10.59
N ILE A 201 -6.03 -6.45 -11.75
CA ILE A 201 -5.42 -6.74 -13.07
C ILE A 201 -4.15 -5.90 -13.28
N ILE A 202 -4.20 -4.59 -12.99
CA ILE A 202 -3.07 -3.69 -13.10
C ILE A 202 -1.89 -4.17 -12.23
N LEU A 203 -2.17 -4.58 -11.00
CA LEU A 203 -1.14 -5.11 -10.10
C LEU A 203 -0.56 -6.44 -10.58
N ILE A 204 -1.36 -7.33 -11.15
CA ILE A 204 -0.87 -8.60 -11.73
C ILE A 204 0.05 -8.32 -12.91
N ILE A 205 -0.29 -7.36 -13.78
CA ILE A 205 0.57 -6.93 -14.88
C ILE A 205 1.90 -6.41 -14.33
N PHE A 206 1.89 -5.48 -13.37
CA PHE A 206 3.10 -4.96 -12.74
C PHE A 206 3.93 -6.07 -12.08
N LEU A 207 3.28 -6.96 -11.32
CA LEU A 207 3.94 -8.05 -10.62
C LEU A 207 4.73 -8.97 -11.55
N SER A 208 4.27 -9.18 -12.79
CA SER A 208 4.99 -9.98 -13.80
C SER A 208 6.35 -9.37 -14.20
N PHE A 209 6.57 -8.08 -13.93
CA PHE A 209 7.84 -7.39 -14.15
C PHE A 209 8.63 -7.12 -12.86
N ASN A 210 8.00 -7.27 -11.69
CA ASN A 210 8.64 -7.00 -10.41
C ASN A 210 9.05 -8.27 -9.66
N PHE A 211 8.31 -9.37 -9.82
CA PHE A 211 8.48 -10.58 -9.01
C PHE A 211 8.76 -11.82 -9.88
N PRO A 212 9.62 -12.78 -9.46
CA PRO A 212 10.51 -12.74 -8.28
C PRO A 212 11.77 -11.91 -8.48
N LYS A 213 12.22 -11.73 -9.74
CA LYS A 213 13.38 -10.92 -10.14
C LYS A 213 12.90 -9.63 -10.77
N ALA A 214 13.08 -8.52 -10.05
CA ALA A 214 12.60 -7.24 -10.52
C ALA A 214 13.34 -6.77 -11.78
N LYS A 215 12.58 -6.45 -12.82
CA LYS A 215 13.00 -5.66 -13.99
C LYS A 215 12.61 -4.19 -13.81
N VAL A 216 11.64 -3.94 -12.93
CA VAL A 216 11.10 -2.62 -12.59
C VAL A 216 10.75 -2.61 -11.11
N PHE A 217 11.17 -1.57 -10.39
CA PHE A 217 10.72 -1.28 -9.04
C PHE A 217 9.48 -0.39 -9.06
N LEU A 218 8.67 -0.48 -7.99
CA LEU A 218 7.45 0.30 -7.86
C LEU A 218 7.74 1.80 -7.73
N GLY A 219 8.75 2.15 -6.95
CA GLY A 219 9.14 3.52 -6.64
C GLY A 219 8.24 4.19 -5.59
N ASP A 220 8.67 5.38 -5.12
CA ASP A 220 7.90 6.16 -4.13
C ASP A 220 6.55 6.61 -4.70
N SER A 221 6.49 6.93 -6.00
CA SER A 221 5.24 7.25 -6.69
C SER A 221 4.21 6.13 -6.62
N GLY A 222 4.65 4.88 -6.83
CA GLY A 222 3.76 3.73 -6.83
C GLY A 222 3.33 3.32 -5.44
N SER A 223 4.24 3.31 -4.47
CA SER A 223 3.93 2.94 -3.09
C SER A 223 2.97 3.94 -2.44
N TYR A 224 3.15 5.24 -2.68
CA TYR A 224 2.24 6.28 -2.21
C TYR A 224 0.87 6.20 -2.89
N PHE A 225 0.84 6.04 -4.22
CA PHE A 225 -0.40 5.84 -4.96
C PHE A 225 -1.20 4.65 -4.42
N LEU A 226 -0.56 3.49 -4.25
CA LEU A 226 -1.22 2.30 -3.71
C LEU A 226 -1.73 2.52 -2.29
N GLY A 227 -0.95 3.17 -1.43
CA GLY A 227 -1.39 3.50 -0.07
C GLY A 227 -2.63 4.40 -0.05
N ALA A 228 -2.67 5.45 -0.88
CA ALA A 228 -3.82 6.32 -1.01
C ALA A 228 -5.05 5.55 -1.56
N PHE A 229 -4.84 4.76 -2.61
CA PHE A 229 -5.91 3.97 -3.23
C PHE A 229 -6.50 2.92 -2.26
N ILE A 230 -5.64 2.23 -1.48
CA ILE A 230 -6.07 1.30 -0.41
C ILE A 230 -6.90 2.03 0.63
N ALA A 231 -6.44 3.19 1.11
CA ALA A 231 -7.15 3.95 2.14
C ALA A 231 -8.55 4.37 1.66
N ILE A 232 -8.68 4.98 0.47
CA ILE A 232 -9.96 5.37 -0.11
C ILE A 232 -10.88 4.16 -0.29
N SER A 233 -10.37 3.08 -0.89
CA SER A 233 -11.15 1.87 -1.17
C SER A 233 -11.67 1.22 0.11
N THR A 234 -10.86 1.20 1.17
CA THR A 234 -11.25 0.65 2.48
C THR A 234 -12.36 1.48 3.11
N ILE A 235 -12.22 2.80 3.12
CA ILE A 235 -13.24 3.71 3.69
C ILE A 235 -14.55 3.60 2.89
N LYS A 236 -14.51 3.66 1.55
CA LYS A 236 -15.71 3.50 0.72
C LYS A 236 -16.37 2.14 0.90
N THR A 237 -15.60 1.08 1.01
CA THR A 237 -16.15 -0.26 1.31
C THR A 237 -16.80 -0.29 2.69
N SER A 238 -16.20 0.35 3.69
CA SER A 238 -16.77 0.43 5.05
C SER A 238 -18.09 1.20 5.07
N ILE A 239 -18.17 2.33 4.36
CA ILE A 239 -19.40 3.15 4.24
C ILE A 239 -20.49 2.37 3.51
N ALA A 240 -20.16 1.74 2.37
CA ALA A 240 -21.11 0.98 1.57
C ALA A 240 -21.59 -0.31 2.26
N ASN A 241 -20.91 -0.80 3.29
CA ASN A 241 -21.22 -2.06 3.98
C ASN A 241 -21.29 -1.88 5.51
N PRO A 242 -22.33 -1.20 6.04
CA PRO A 242 -22.43 -0.88 7.48
C PRO A 242 -22.52 -2.13 8.39
N SER A 243 -22.89 -3.29 7.87
CA SER A 243 -22.93 -4.55 8.63
C SER A 243 -21.55 -5.12 8.95
N ILE A 244 -20.50 -4.67 8.26
CA ILE A 244 -19.14 -5.15 8.49
C ILE A 244 -18.50 -4.36 9.63
N SER A 245 -17.84 -5.05 10.55
CA SER A 245 -17.17 -4.44 11.68
C SER A 245 -16.00 -3.54 11.24
N PRO A 246 -15.87 -2.31 11.77
CA PRO A 246 -14.66 -1.49 11.53
C PRO A 246 -13.36 -2.18 11.92
N PHE A 247 -13.37 -3.04 12.95
CA PHE A 247 -12.20 -3.82 13.33
C PHE A 247 -11.74 -4.84 12.28
N TYR A 248 -12.64 -5.29 11.39
CA TYR A 248 -12.25 -6.08 10.25
C TYR A 248 -11.30 -5.31 9.32
N PHE A 249 -11.61 -4.04 9.05
CA PHE A 249 -10.73 -3.20 8.23
C PHE A 249 -9.41 -2.87 8.96
N CYS A 250 -9.41 -2.79 10.29
CA CYS A 250 -8.17 -2.69 11.07
C CYS A 250 -7.30 -3.95 10.90
N ILE A 251 -7.89 -5.15 10.88
CA ILE A 251 -7.18 -6.40 10.60
C ILE A 251 -6.63 -6.38 9.17
N LEU A 252 -7.45 -5.97 8.20
CA LEU A 252 -7.07 -5.92 6.79
C LEU A 252 -5.96 -4.92 6.49
N LEU A 253 -5.84 -3.83 7.23
CA LEU A 253 -4.78 -2.84 7.04
C LEU A 253 -3.64 -2.99 8.06
N PHE A 254 -3.70 -4.03 8.92
CA PHE A 254 -2.86 -4.15 10.10
C PHE A 254 -1.36 -3.95 9.80
N TYR A 255 -0.83 -4.65 8.82
CA TYR A 255 0.60 -4.62 8.56
C TYR A 255 1.09 -3.25 8.08
N LEU A 256 0.28 -2.54 7.28
CA LEU A 256 0.62 -1.21 6.78
C LEU A 256 0.70 -0.18 7.91
N PHE A 257 -0.36 -0.07 8.71
CA PHE A 257 -0.37 0.96 9.76
C PHE A 257 0.52 0.58 10.95
N PHE A 258 0.60 -0.71 11.31
CA PHE A 258 1.29 -1.12 12.51
C PHE A 258 2.81 -1.06 12.39
N GLU A 259 3.37 -1.31 11.21
CA GLU A 259 4.82 -1.12 10.96
C GLU A 259 5.23 0.34 11.22
N VAL A 260 4.44 1.31 10.75
CA VAL A 260 4.71 2.73 11.02
C VAL A 260 4.56 3.04 12.51
N PHE A 261 3.43 2.64 13.10
CA PHE A 261 3.13 2.88 14.50
C PHE A 261 4.18 2.28 15.43
N PHE A 262 4.49 0.99 15.25
CA PHE A 262 5.47 0.28 16.06
C PHE A 262 6.87 0.88 15.92
N SER A 263 7.30 1.21 14.70
CA SER A 263 8.59 1.86 14.46
C SER A 263 8.68 3.23 15.14
N PHE A 264 7.61 4.04 15.04
CA PHE A 264 7.52 5.34 15.70
C PHE A 264 7.70 5.22 17.21
N PHE A 265 6.91 4.37 17.87
CA PHE A 265 6.99 4.20 19.32
C PHE A 265 8.30 3.56 19.78
N ARG A 266 8.83 2.60 19.06
CA ARG A 266 10.11 1.98 19.35
C ARG A 266 11.25 3.00 19.33
N LYS A 267 11.30 3.83 18.30
CA LYS A 267 12.31 4.89 18.18
C LYS A 267 12.19 5.92 19.28
N LEU A 268 10.97 6.38 19.56
CA LEU A 268 10.72 7.41 20.56
C LEU A 268 10.94 6.92 21.99
N ALA A 269 10.32 5.80 22.38
CA ALA A 269 10.28 5.33 23.76
C ALA A 269 11.48 4.43 24.14
N VAL A 270 11.98 3.61 23.20
CA VAL A 270 13.03 2.62 23.49
C VAL A 270 14.40 3.11 23.07
N GLU A 271 14.53 3.63 21.84
CA GLU A 271 15.83 4.00 21.26
C GLU A 271 16.18 5.48 21.52
N LYS A 272 15.19 6.30 21.91
CA LYS A 272 15.33 7.74 22.18
C LYS A 272 15.94 8.52 21.02
N ILE A 273 15.59 8.13 19.78
CA ILE A 273 16.00 8.79 18.54
C ILE A 273 14.79 9.40 17.82
N SER A 274 15.06 10.32 16.90
CA SER A 274 13.98 10.93 16.12
C SER A 274 13.26 9.88 15.27
N PRO A 275 11.91 9.84 15.27
CA PRO A 275 11.12 8.92 14.43
C PRO A 275 11.38 9.05 12.93
N ILE A 276 11.88 10.21 12.47
CA ILE A 276 12.17 10.50 11.05
C ILE A 276 13.49 9.86 10.58
N HIS A 277 14.37 9.47 11.51
CA HIS A 277 15.62 8.80 11.13
C HIS A 277 15.35 7.48 10.40
N HIS A 278 16.22 7.18 9.43
CA HIS A 278 16.21 5.90 8.71
C HIS A 278 16.28 4.73 9.71
N ASP A 279 15.56 3.66 9.41
CA ASP A 279 15.40 2.50 10.28
C ASP A 279 15.68 1.21 9.51
N GLU A 280 16.46 0.33 10.10
CA GLU A 280 16.79 -0.99 9.54
C GLU A 280 16.20 -2.15 10.35
N LYS A 281 15.30 -1.84 11.31
CA LYS A 281 14.75 -2.81 12.26
C LYS A 281 13.26 -3.09 12.02
N HIS A 282 12.77 -2.95 10.79
CA HIS A 282 11.43 -3.36 10.41
C HIS A 282 11.34 -4.89 10.35
N LEU A 283 10.17 -5.46 10.61
CA LEU A 283 10.00 -6.92 10.66
C LEU A 283 10.48 -7.59 9.36
N HIS A 284 10.13 -7.05 8.20
CA HIS A 284 10.58 -7.57 6.91
C HIS A 284 12.11 -7.48 6.73
N MET A 285 12.74 -6.44 7.25
CA MET A 285 14.21 -6.31 7.20
C MET A 285 14.93 -7.30 8.14
N LEU A 286 14.37 -7.51 9.33
CA LEU A 286 14.89 -8.53 10.24
C LEU A 286 14.77 -9.93 9.64
N LEU A 287 13.61 -10.24 9.03
CA LEU A 287 13.39 -11.51 8.34
C LEU A 287 14.38 -11.71 7.20
N TYR A 288 14.63 -10.66 6.39
CA TYR A 288 15.63 -10.72 5.35
C TYR A 288 17.03 -11.05 5.88
N LYS A 289 17.47 -10.36 6.94
CA LYS A 289 18.78 -10.60 7.56
C LYS A 289 18.92 -12.07 8.03
N ILE A 290 17.83 -12.65 8.57
CA ILE A 290 17.79 -14.07 8.99
C ILE A 290 17.89 -15.00 7.78
N LEU A 291 17.11 -14.74 6.72
CA LEU A 291 17.09 -15.58 5.52
C LEU A 291 18.42 -15.52 4.77
N LEU A 292 19.04 -14.34 4.70
CA LEU A 292 20.33 -14.15 4.04
C LEU A 292 21.44 -14.96 4.74
N LYS A 293 21.44 -14.98 6.08
CA LYS A 293 22.39 -15.83 6.84
C LYS A 293 22.21 -17.32 6.55
N LYS A 294 20.95 -17.75 6.31
CA LYS A 294 20.65 -19.16 6.04
C LYS A 294 20.93 -19.57 4.60
N ASN A 295 20.62 -18.72 3.63
CA ASN A 295 20.62 -19.08 2.20
C ASN A 295 21.81 -18.53 1.43
N SER A 296 22.54 -17.52 1.94
CA SER A 296 23.64 -16.81 1.29
C SER A 296 23.29 -16.17 -0.08
N ASP A 297 22.07 -16.33 -0.58
CA ASP A 297 21.58 -15.81 -1.87
C ASP A 297 20.67 -14.61 -1.61
N LYS A 298 21.14 -13.43 -2.04
CA LYS A 298 20.44 -12.15 -1.83
C LYS A 298 19.07 -12.14 -2.52
N LEU A 299 19.00 -12.61 -3.77
CA LEU A 299 17.75 -12.60 -4.53
C LEU A 299 16.70 -13.54 -3.94
N LYS A 300 17.12 -14.78 -3.58
CA LYS A 300 16.21 -15.73 -2.95
C LYS A 300 15.72 -15.19 -1.61
N SER A 301 16.61 -14.66 -0.78
CA SER A 301 16.23 -14.07 0.50
C SER A 301 15.26 -12.90 0.33
N ASN A 302 15.43 -12.07 -0.73
CA ASN A 302 14.55 -10.95 -1.05
C ASN A 302 13.11 -11.42 -1.31
N TYR A 303 12.88 -12.27 -2.32
CA TYR A 303 11.52 -12.66 -2.66
C TYR A 303 10.88 -13.64 -1.65
N TYR A 304 11.67 -14.40 -0.88
CA TYR A 304 11.13 -15.21 0.21
C TYR A 304 10.57 -14.36 1.35
N VAL A 305 11.16 -13.19 1.65
CA VAL A 305 10.55 -12.23 2.61
C VAL A 305 9.12 -11.91 2.17
N SER A 306 8.94 -11.55 0.90
CA SER A 306 7.64 -11.17 0.35
C SER A 306 6.63 -12.31 0.41
N LEU A 307 7.06 -13.53 0.06
CA LEU A 307 6.20 -14.72 0.12
C LEU A 307 5.81 -15.07 1.56
N ILE A 308 6.77 -15.12 2.48
CA ILE A 308 6.52 -15.53 3.87
C ILE A 308 5.57 -14.55 4.55
N ILE A 309 5.85 -13.25 4.44
CA ILE A 309 5.02 -12.23 5.09
C ILE A 309 3.60 -12.27 4.52
N ASN A 310 3.44 -12.28 3.19
CA ASN A 310 2.12 -12.26 2.58
C ASN A 310 1.35 -13.58 2.76
N LEU A 311 2.04 -14.72 2.80
CA LEU A 311 1.39 -16.00 3.08
C LEU A 311 0.87 -16.05 4.53
N ILE A 312 1.68 -15.64 5.51
CA ILE A 312 1.25 -15.55 6.91
C ILE A 312 0.09 -14.58 7.03
N TYR A 313 0.19 -13.41 6.42
CA TYR A 313 -0.87 -12.41 6.44
C TYR A 313 -2.17 -12.95 5.82
N LEU A 314 -2.10 -13.61 4.66
CA LEU A 314 -3.26 -14.25 4.02
C LEU A 314 -3.92 -15.27 4.94
N ILE A 315 -3.14 -16.18 5.55
CA ILE A 315 -3.66 -17.20 6.48
C ILE A 315 -4.34 -16.53 7.68
N LEU A 316 -3.73 -15.51 8.25
CA LEU A 316 -4.26 -14.79 9.40
C LEU A 316 -5.53 -13.97 9.08
N THR A 317 -5.72 -13.53 7.84
CA THR A 317 -6.94 -12.80 7.46
C THR A 317 -8.14 -13.70 7.17
N ILE A 318 -7.93 -14.99 6.87
CA ILE A 318 -9.02 -15.93 6.56
C ILE A 318 -10.12 -16.01 7.65
N PRO A 319 -9.83 -16.21 8.94
CA PRO A 319 -10.87 -16.23 9.97
C PRO A 319 -11.67 -14.93 10.05
N ALA A 320 -11.00 -13.78 9.84
CA ALA A 320 -11.64 -12.47 9.87
C ALA A 320 -12.65 -12.29 8.72
N ILE A 321 -12.38 -12.86 7.53
CA ILE A 321 -13.29 -12.80 6.38
C ILE A 321 -14.62 -13.50 6.72
N PHE A 322 -14.57 -14.68 7.32
CA PHE A 322 -15.79 -15.42 7.69
C PHE A 322 -16.56 -14.76 8.83
N MET A 323 -15.87 -14.05 9.72
CA MET A 323 -16.43 -13.43 10.93
C MET A 323 -16.48 -11.89 10.83
N MET A 324 -16.42 -11.32 9.62
CA MET A 324 -16.31 -9.87 9.42
C MET A 324 -17.46 -9.05 9.96
N LYS A 325 -18.63 -9.67 10.17
CA LYS A 325 -19.82 -9.02 10.77
C LYS A 325 -19.84 -9.09 12.29
N GLU A 326 -19.05 -9.98 12.88
CA GLU A 326 -18.99 -10.19 14.32
C GLU A 326 -18.02 -9.19 14.99
N GLY A 327 -18.55 -8.06 15.48
CA GLY A 327 -17.77 -6.95 16.01
C GLY A 327 -16.84 -7.34 17.17
N LEU A 328 -17.33 -8.14 18.13
CA LEU A 328 -16.53 -8.61 19.25
C LEU A 328 -15.40 -9.52 18.81
N PHE A 329 -15.69 -10.46 17.90
CA PHE A 329 -14.64 -11.32 17.34
C PHE A 329 -13.56 -10.49 16.67
N CYS A 330 -13.92 -9.62 15.74
CA CYS A 330 -12.96 -8.78 15.01
C CYS A 330 -12.13 -7.90 15.97
N LYS A 331 -12.74 -7.35 17.03
CA LYS A 331 -12.05 -6.56 18.04
C LYS A 331 -10.96 -7.37 18.76
N TYR A 332 -11.30 -8.52 19.32
CA TYR A 332 -10.31 -9.36 20.02
C TYR A 332 -9.30 -9.99 19.07
N TYR A 333 -9.71 -10.33 17.86
CA TYR A 333 -8.84 -10.86 16.84
C TYR A 333 -7.83 -9.82 16.35
N SER A 334 -8.22 -8.54 16.25
CA SER A 334 -7.27 -7.46 15.97
C SER A 334 -6.20 -7.33 17.06
N ILE A 335 -6.58 -7.46 18.34
CA ILE A 335 -5.61 -7.48 19.46
C ILE A 335 -4.62 -8.66 19.32
N LEU A 336 -5.10 -9.82 18.88
CA LEU A 336 -4.23 -10.98 18.63
C LEU A 336 -3.16 -10.68 17.56
N PHE A 337 -3.49 -9.92 16.52
CA PHE A 337 -2.50 -9.48 15.51
C PHE A 337 -1.37 -8.66 16.12
N PHE A 338 -1.68 -7.75 17.06
CA PHE A 338 -0.66 -6.99 17.79
C PHE A 338 0.27 -7.92 18.57
N ILE A 339 -0.28 -8.90 19.27
CA ILE A 339 0.48 -9.85 20.07
C ILE A 339 1.39 -10.70 19.18
N ILE A 340 0.84 -11.26 18.09
CA ILE A 340 1.61 -12.07 17.12
C ILE A 340 2.74 -11.24 16.51
N TYR A 341 2.48 -10.01 16.08
CA TYR A 341 3.50 -9.15 15.51
C TYR A 341 4.65 -8.88 16.48
N ILE A 342 4.34 -8.45 17.73
CA ILE A 342 5.35 -8.17 18.75
C ILE A 342 6.16 -9.44 19.07
N PHE A 343 5.53 -10.60 19.15
CA PHE A 343 6.19 -11.87 19.38
C PHE A 343 7.15 -12.23 18.23
N CYS A 344 6.68 -12.18 16.99
CA CYS A 344 7.51 -12.42 15.81
C CYS A 344 8.69 -11.43 15.72
N TYR A 345 8.44 -10.15 16.00
CA TYR A 345 9.47 -9.12 16.04
C TYR A 345 10.56 -9.42 17.09
N ARG A 346 10.14 -9.77 18.32
CA ARG A 346 11.09 -10.10 19.39
C ARG A 346 11.96 -11.33 19.05
N ILE A 347 11.35 -12.37 18.50
CA ILE A 347 12.09 -13.57 18.05
C ILE A 347 13.10 -13.20 16.97
N ALA A 348 12.68 -12.46 15.96
CA ALA A 348 13.55 -12.06 14.85
C ALA A 348 14.72 -11.17 15.34
N ASN A 349 14.44 -10.19 16.19
CA ASN A 349 15.45 -9.31 16.74
C ASN A 349 16.47 -10.05 17.64
N ASN A 350 16.02 -10.98 18.48
CA ASN A 350 16.88 -11.78 19.34
C ASN A 350 17.80 -12.71 18.52
N LYS A 351 17.28 -13.36 17.46
CA LYS A 351 18.09 -14.18 16.56
C LYS A 351 19.21 -13.40 15.86
N ILE A 352 18.97 -12.13 15.55
CA ILE A 352 20.00 -11.28 14.94
C ILE A 352 21.05 -10.90 15.97
N LYS A 353 20.65 -10.50 17.19
CA LYS A 353 21.56 -10.12 18.27
C LYS A 353 22.47 -11.27 18.74
N GLN A 354 21.99 -12.51 18.73
CA GLN A 354 22.79 -13.69 19.09
C GLN A 354 23.83 -14.07 18.03
N ALA A 355 23.71 -13.51 16.85
CA ALA A 355 24.52 -13.86 15.69
C ALA A 355 25.47 -12.71 15.25
N THR A 356 25.42 -11.54 15.93
CA THR A 356 26.42 -10.46 15.94
C THR A 356 27.31 -10.58 17.13
#